data_518d981d14751ba340637927722b3ba7
#
_entry.id   518d981d14751ba340637927722b3ba7
#
_cell.length_a   1.000
_cell.length_b   1.000
_cell.length_c   1.000
_cell.angle_alpha   90.00
_cell.angle_beta   90.00
_cell.angle_gamma   90.00
#
_symmetry.space_group_name_H-M   'P 1'
#
loop_
_entity.id
_entity.type
_entity.pdbx_description
1 polymer ?
#
loop_
_entity_poly.entity_id
_entity_poly.type
_entity_poly.pdbx_seq_one_letter_code
_entity_poly.pdbx_strand_id
1 'polypeptide(L)'
;MDQRKLIVGNWKMNGSLAANESLVRELLAGIGQPRCEVAVCPPGIYLAQLQALLAGSPIELGVQNVSMHEAGAFTGDVSADMLRDFGVRYAIVGHSERRQHQAESDVHVAIKAKRALAAGITPIVCVGETLREREEGMTDFIVKRQLSAVIHLNGHCSSEIVVAYEPVWAIGTGKTATPEQAQQVHAVLRAQIKAATEHADRVRILYGGSMNAANAAELLAQPDIDGGL
;
A
#
# COMPACT_ATOMS: atom_id res chain seq x y z
N MET A 1 -16.78 -7.95 13.41
CA MET A 1 -17.31 -7.53 12.10
C MET A 1 -16.26 -7.90 11.08
N ASP A 2 -16.66 -8.59 10.04
CA ASP A 2 -15.72 -8.99 8.98
C ASP A 2 -15.21 -7.71 8.29
N GLN A 3 -13.92 -7.45 8.35
CA GLN A 3 -13.33 -6.22 7.80
C GLN A 3 -13.42 -6.31 6.27
N ARG A 4 -13.98 -5.28 5.62
CA ARG A 4 -14.06 -5.24 4.15
C ARG A 4 -12.66 -5.31 3.55
N LYS A 5 -12.47 -6.14 2.52
CA LYS A 5 -11.22 -6.21 1.75
C LYS A 5 -10.93 -4.85 1.10
N LEU A 6 -9.64 -4.54 0.92
CA LEU A 6 -9.18 -3.30 0.30
C LEU A 6 -8.45 -3.61 -1.00
N ILE A 7 -8.87 -3.00 -2.10
CA ILE A 7 -8.22 -3.09 -3.41
C ILE A 7 -7.66 -1.73 -3.77
N VAL A 8 -6.36 -1.66 -3.99
CA VAL A 8 -5.64 -0.42 -4.28
C VAL A 8 -5.00 -0.48 -5.65
N GLY A 9 -5.28 0.48 -6.50
CA GLY A 9 -4.64 0.64 -7.81
C GLY A 9 -3.42 1.56 -7.72
N ASN A 10 -2.21 1.00 -7.65
CA ASN A 10 -0.99 1.79 -7.80
C ASN A 10 -0.69 2.02 -9.29
N TRP A 11 -0.89 3.24 -9.75
CA TRP A 11 -0.67 3.58 -11.18
C TRP A 11 0.79 3.68 -11.56
N LYS A 12 1.69 3.66 -10.58
CA LYS A 12 3.13 3.85 -10.78
C LYS A 12 3.39 5.16 -11.56
N MET A 13 4.39 5.20 -12.42
CA MET A 13 4.70 6.37 -13.24
C MET A 13 3.98 6.30 -14.60
N ASN A 14 2.64 6.25 -14.58
CA ASN A 14 1.80 6.20 -15.77
C ASN A 14 0.67 7.23 -15.69
N GLY A 15 0.17 7.64 -16.86
CA GLY A 15 -1.02 8.49 -16.99
C GLY A 15 -0.82 9.67 -17.92
N SER A 16 -1.92 10.26 -18.25
CA SER A 16 -2.08 11.59 -18.86
C SER A 16 -3.46 12.11 -18.47
N LEU A 17 -3.73 13.40 -18.60
CA LEU A 17 -5.04 13.94 -18.24
C LEU A 17 -6.18 13.21 -18.96
N ALA A 18 -6.03 12.95 -20.27
CA ALA A 18 -7.04 12.25 -21.06
C ALA A 18 -7.17 10.77 -20.70
N ALA A 19 -6.04 10.05 -20.53
CA ALA A 19 -6.06 8.64 -20.16
C ALA A 19 -6.64 8.42 -18.76
N ASN A 20 -6.30 9.29 -17.81
CA ASN A 20 -6.82 9.25 -16.45
C ASN A 20 -8.35 9.44 -16.42
N GLU A 21 -8.84 10.43 -17.18
CA GLU A 21 -10.28 10.69 -17.27
C GLU A 21 -11.03 9.50 -17.86
N SER A 22 -10.53 8.90 -18.95
CA SER A 22 -11.12 7.71 -19.56
C SER A 22 -11.17 6.54 -18.57
N LEU A 23 -10.04 6.22 -17.94
CA LEU A 23 -9.93 5.13 -16.97
C LEU A 23 -10.89 5.32 -15.78
N VAL A 24 -10.93 6.52 -15.21
CA VAL A 24 -11.81 6.77 -14.05
C VAL A 24 -13.28 6.68 -14.45
N ARG A 25 -13.69 7.20 -15.62
CA ARG A 25 -15.05 7.04 -16.11
C ARG A 25 -15.45 5.58 -16.31
N GLU A 26 -14.56 4.76 -16.87
CA GLU A 26 -14.79 3.32 -17.04
C GLU A 26 -14.91 2.61 -15.69
N LEU A 27 -14.02 2.92 -14.73
CA LEU A 27 -14.10 2.39 -13.38
C LEU A 27 -15.43 2.74 -12.70
N LEU A 28 -15.83 4.01 -12.76
CA LEU A 28 -17.08 4.46 -12.15
C LEU A 28 -18.32 3.84 -12.80
N ALA A 29 -18.31 3.63 -14.11
CA ALA A 29 -19.39 2.97 -14.81
C ALA A 29 -19.50 1.48 -14.46
N GLY A 30 -18.38 0.82 -14.16
CA GLY A 30 -18.33 -0.62 -13.90
C GLY A 30 -18.40 -1.03 -12.42
N ILE A 31 -18.04 -0.13 -11.49
CA ILE A 31 -17.83 -0.51 -10.09
C ILE A 31 -19.12 -0.78 -9.31
N GLY A 32 -20.23 -0.13 -9.67
CA GLY A 32 -21.51 -0.28 -9.00
C GLY A 32 -21.45 -0.06 -7.48
N GLN A 33 -21.95 -1.03 -6.71
CA GLN A 33 -21.88 -1.07 -5.24
C GLN A 33 -20.83 -2.11 -4.82
N PRO A 34 -19.54 -1.73 -4.67
CA PRO A 34 -18.49 -2.69 -4.39
C PRO A 34 -18.63 -3.28 -2.97
N ARG A 35 -18.42 -4.58 -2.85
CA ARG A 35 -18.37 -5.28 -1.56
C ARG A 35 -17.03 -5.10 -0.86
N CYS A 36 -16.04 -4.52 -1.52
CA CYS A 36 -14.72 -4.15 -1.00
C CYS A 36 -14.56 -2.63 -0.97
N GLU A 37 -13.57 -2.17 -0.26
CA GLU A 37 -13.09 -0.79 -0.33
C GLU A 37 -12.12 -0.66 -1.52
N VAL A 38 -12.21 0.42 -2.27
CA VAL A 38 -11.37 0.63 -3.46
C VAL A 38 -10.68 1.96 -3.37
N ALA A 39 -9.39 1.99 -3.67
CA ALA A 39 -8.58 3.21 -3.74
C ALA A 39 -7.73 3.23 -5.01
N VAL A 40 -7.40 4.42 -5.50
CA VAL A 40 -6.45 4.62 -6.58
C VAL A 40 -5.34 5.57 -6.14
N CYS A 41 -4.10 5.23 -6.48
CA CYS A 41 -2.90 6.00 -6.15
C CYS A 41 -2.21 6.45 -7.45
N PRO A 42 -2.61 7.60 -8.03
CA PRO A 42 -2.00 8.17 -9.22
C PRO A 42 -0.65 8.85 -8.89
N PRO A 43 0.18 9.19 -9.90
CA PRO A 43 1.25 10.16 -9.74
C PRO A 43 0.75 11.49 -9.15
N GLY A 44 1.53 12.11 -8.27
CA GLY A 44 1.12 13.30 -7.52
C GLY A 44 0.65 14.48 -8.36
N ILE A 45 1.19 14.62 -9.57
CA ILE A 45 0.81 15.68 -10.53
C ILE A 45 -0.67 15.59 -11.00
N TYR A 46 -1.33 14.44 -10.81
CA TYR A 46 -2.72 14.23 -11.20
C TYR A 46 -3.71 14.28 -10.01
N LEU A 47 -3.26 14.59 -8.80
CA LEU A 47 -4.13 14.60 -7.62
C LEU A 47 -5.34 15.52 -7.76
N ALA A 48 -5.15 16.75 -8.23
CA ALA A 48 -6.25 17.70 -8.42
C ALA A 48 -7.30 17.18 -9.43
N GLN A 49 -6.83 16.55 -10.51
CA GLN A 49 -7.73 15.95 -11.50
C GLN A 49 -8.53 14.80 -10.88
N LEU A 50 -7.84 13.89 -10.16
CA LEU A 50 -8.49 12.70 -9.57
C LEU A 50 -9.44 13.09 -8.44
N GLN A 51 -9.09 14.08 -7.62
CA GLN A 51 -9.99 14.63 -6.61
C GLN A 51 -11.34 15.05 -7.21
N ALA A 52 -11.29 15.80 -8.32
CA ALA A 52 -12.49 16.26 -9.02
C ALA A 52 -13.28 15.09 -9.65
N LEU A 53 -12.60 14.16 -10.32
CA LEU A 53 -13.24 13.03 -11.01
C LEU A 53 -13.86 12.01 -10.03
N LEU A 54 -13.27 11.82 -8.84
CA LEU A 54 -13.74 10.86 -7.85
C LEU A 54 -14.76 11.45 -6.85
N ALA A 55 -15.06 12.74 -6.94
CA ALA A 55 -15.99 13.40 -6.02
C ALA A 55 -17.35 12.70 -5.96
N GLY A 56 -17.77 12.29 -4.75
CA GLY A 56 -19.04 11.59 -4.52
C GLY A 56 -19.07 10.12 -4.97
N SER A 57 -17.93 9.56 -5.38
CA SER A 57 -17.81 8.16 -5.76
C SER A 57 -17.40 7.27 -4.58
N PRO A 58 -17.53 5.93 -4.68
CA PRO A 58 -17.07 5.00 -3.66
C PRO A 58 -15.55 4.70 -3.75
N ILE A 59 -14.80 5.37 -4.62
CA ILE A 59 -13.37 5.17 -4.82
C ILE A 59 -12.59 6.22 -4.03
N GLU A 60 -11.73 5.77 -3.14
CA GLU A 60 -10.87 6.63 -2.33
C GLU A 60 -9.62 7.08 -3.11
N LEU A 61 -9.17 8.31 -2.84
CA LEU A 61 -7.94 8.84 -3.41
C LEU A 61 -6.76 8.52 -2.50
N GLY A 62 -5.71 7.95 -3.09
CA GLY A 62 -4.43 7.73 -2.44
C GLY A 62 -3.28 8.38 -3.19
N VAL A 63 -2.08 8.25 -2.64
CA VAL A 63 -0.83 8.74 -3.22
C VAL A 63 0.27 7.68 -3.18
N GLN A 64 1.29 7.86 -4.02
CA GLN A 64 2.38 6.88 -4.18
C GLN A 64 3.56 7.11 -3.24
N ASN A 65 3.58 8.22 -2.50
CA ASN A 65 4.63 8.60 -1.57
C ASN A 65 4.20 9.78 -0.70
N VAL A 66 4.93 10.01 0.40
CA VAL A 66 4.84 11.20 1.26
C VAL A 66 6.24 11.57 1.73
N SER A 67 6.49 12.86 1.96
CA SER A 67 7.77 13.32 2.54
C SER A 67 7.95 12.86 3.99
N MET A 68 9.20 12.70 4.40
CA MET A 68 9.57 12.53 5.82
C MET A 68 9.47 13.85 6.61
N HIS A 69 9.39 14.97 5.91
CA HIS A 69 9.41 16.31 6.47
C HIS A 69 8.01 16.93 6.50
N GLU A 70 7.76 17.77 7.49
CA GLU A 70 6.49 18.48 7.62
C GLU A 70 6.40 19.64 6.64
N ALA A 71 7.46 20.42 6.55
CA ALA A 71 7.59 21.58 5.67
C ALA A 71 9.06 21.98 5.56
N GLY A 72 9.39 22.94 4.72
CA GLY A 72 10.70 23.58 4.68
C GLY A 72 11.42 23.45 3.34
N ALA A 73 12.76 23.51 3.38
CA ALA A 73 13.63 23.57 2.20
C ALA A 73 13.87 22.18 1.59
N PHE A 74 12.81 21.53 1.15
CA PHE A 74 12.83 20.20 0.54
C PHE A 74 12.18 20.25 -0.85
N THR A 75 12.85 20.92 -1.78
CA THR A 75 12.36 21.17 -3.13
C THR A 75 11.97 19.86 -3.84
N GLY A 76 10.72 19.76 -4.27
CA GLY A 76 10.16 18.58 -4.93
C GLY A 76 9.44 17.59 -4.02
N ASP A 77 9.58 17.71 -2.69
CA ASP A 77 8.86 16.89 -1.73
C ASP A 77 7.42 17.38 -1.55
N VAL A 78 6.52 16.44 -1.25
CA VAL A 78 5.13 16.69 -0.91
C VAL A 78 4.88 16.20 0.51
N SER A 79 4.51 17.12 1.42
CA SER A 79 4.24 16.77 2.81
C SER A 79 2.86 16.13 2.99
N ALA A 80 2.67 15.46 4.12
CA ALA A 80 1.38 14.86 4.44
C ALA A 80 0.28 15.92 4.61
N ASP A 81 0.60 17.11 5.14
CA ASP A 81 -0.38 18.18 5.28
C ASP A 81 -0.86 18.73 3.92
N MET A 82 0.04 18.86 2.93
CA MET A 82 -0.34 19.22 1.57
C MET A 82 -1.31 18.19 0.96
N LEU A 83 -1.12 16.91 1.25
CA LEU A 83 -1.96 15.83 0.72
C LEU A 83 -3.37 15.85 1.33
N ARG A 84 -3.53 16.35 2.55
CA ARG A 84 -4.86 16.53 3.19
C ARG A 84 -5.75 17.48 2.41
N ASP A 85 -5.22 18.53 1.81
CA ASP A 85 -5.97 19.48 1.00
C ASP A 85 -6.68 18.82 -0.19
N PHE A 86 -6.15 17.68 -0.65
CA PHE A 86 -6.73 16.88 -1.72
C PHE A 86 -7.64 15.76 -1.24
N GLY A 87 -7.89 15.64 0.06
CA GLY A 87 -8.73 14.56 0.61
C GLY A 87 -8.11 13.18 0.45
N VAL A 88 -6.78 13.09 0.43
CA VAL A 88 -6.05 11.82 0.31
C VAL A 88 -6.33 10.93 1.52
N ARG A 89 -6.79 9.70 1.27
CA ARG A 89 -7.10 8.71 2.31
C ARG A 89 -5.92 7.77 2.59
N TYR A 90 -5.16 7.40 1.56
CA TYR A 90 -4.07 6.42 1.63
C TYR A 90 -2.77 6.98 1.10
N ALA A 91 -1.63 6.58 1.69
CA ALA A 91 -0.30 6.88 1.18
C ALA A 91 0.55 5.61 1.11
N ILE A 92 0.98 5.21 -0.08
CA ILE A 92 1.95 4.13 -0.25
C ILE A 92 3.31 4.62 0.28
N VAL A 93 3.94 3.85 1.16
CA VAL A 93 5.27 4.15 1.70
C VAL A 93 6.17 2.93 1.63
N GLY A 94 7.43 3.13 1.23
CA GLY A 94 8.42 2.06 1.13
C GLY A 94 8.17 1.05 0.02
N HIS A 95 7.43 1.41 -1.03
CA HIS A 95 7.27 0.56 -2.21
C HIS A 95 8.62 0.05 -2.71
N SER A 96 8.69 -1.19 -3.16
CA SER A 96 9.94 -1.84 -3.57
C SER A 96 10.75 -1.03 -4.58
N GLU A 97 10.10 -0.40 -5.56
CA GLU A 97 10.74 0.49 -6.53
C GLU A 97 11.43 1.70 -5.86
N ARG A 98 10.82 2.26 -4.78
CA ARG A 98 11.43 3.38 -4.06
C ARG A 98 12.60 2.94 -3.18
N ARG A 99 12.51 1.74 -2.58
CA ARG A 99 13.66 1.14 -1.88
C ARG A 99 14.82 0.92 -2.84
N GLN A 100 14.54 0.42 -4.04
CA GLN A 100 15.53 0.11 -5.06
C GLN A 100 16.12 1.36 -5.74
N HIS A 101 15.28 2.29 -6.17
CA HIS A 101 15.71 3.42 -7.01
C HIS A 101 15.94 4.71 -6.24
N GLN A 102 15.35 4.87 -5.06
CA GLN A 102 15.45 6.06 -4.22
C GLN A 102 16.19 5.79 -2.89
N ALA A 103 16.75 4.58 -2.73
CA ALA A 103 17.47 4.16 -1.52
C ALA A 103 16.67 4.38 -0.22
N GLU A 104 15.34 4.21 -0.25
CA GLU A 104 14.52 4.33 0.95
C GLU A 104 14.82 3.18 1.92
N SER A 105 15.33 3.54 3.10
CA SER A 105 15.61 2.61 4.19
C SER A 105 14.36 2.30 5.03
N ASP A 106 14.44 1.27 5.88
CA ASP A 106 13.35 0.94 6.81
C ASP A 106 13.03 2.11 7.76
N VAL A 107 14.05 2.90 8.15
CA VAL A 107 13.87 4.12 8.98
C VAL A 107 13.12 5.20 8.20
N HIS A 108 13.47 5.43 6.94
CA HIS A 108 12.76 6.38 6.08
C HIS A 108 11.28 6.02 5.98
N VAL A 109 10.97 4.75 5.75
CA VAL A 109 9.59 4.25 5.64
C VAL A 109 8.83 4.43 6.94
N ALA A 110 9.45 4.14 8.08
CA ALA A 110 8.84 4.33 9.40
C ALA A 110 8.51 5.81 9.67
N ILE A 111 9.40 6.74 9.31
CA ILE A 111 9.15 8.18 9.45
C ILE A 111 8.01 8.63 8.52
N LYS A 112 8.00 8.18 7.27
CA LYS A 112 6.92 8.48 6.32
C LYS A 112 5.56 7.97 6.82
N ALA A 113 5.51 6.75 7.35
CA ALA A 113 4.29 6.21 7.96
C ALA A 113 3.82 7.09 9.12
N LYS A 114 4.74 7.54 9.99
CA LYS A 114 4.43 8.46 11.09
C LYS A 114 3.87 9.79 10.60
N ARG A 115 4.44 10.36 9.53
CA ARG A 115 3.94 11.63 8.95
C ARG A 115 2.54 11.48 8.37
N ALA A 116 2.28 10.39 7.66
CA ALA A 116 0.96 10.09 7.12
C ALA A 116 -0.08 9.95 8.26
N LEU A 117 0.21 9.15 9.28
CA LEU A 117 -0.67 8.95 10.45
C LEU A 117 -0.96 10.26 11.18
N ALA A 118 0.06 11.10 11.40
CA ALA A 118 -0.11 12.41 12.05
C ALA A 118 -1.04 13.34 11.28
N ALA A 119 -1.11 13.21 9.95
CA ALA A 119 -2.01 13.95 9.09
C ALA A 119 -3.38 13.27 8.89
N GLY A 120 -3.66 12.15 9.55
CA GLY A 120 -4.90 11.39 9.39
C GLY A 120 -4.99 10.60 8.07
N ILE A 121 -3.85 10.39 7.40
CA ILE A 121 -3.73 9.60 6.17
C ILE A 121 -3.26 8.20 6.56
N THR A 122 -3.95 7.16 6.10
CA THR A 122 -3.58 5.77 6.37
C THR A 122 -2.39 5.35 5.51
N PRO A 123 -1.21 5.05 6.07
CA PRO A 123 -0.08 4.56 5.29
C PRO A 123 -0.31 3.11 4.86
N ILE A 124 0.02 2.81 3.60
CA ILE A 124 0.16 1.46 3.09
C ILE A 124 1.65 1.15 3.09
N VAL A 125 2.08 0.40 4.10
CA VAL A 125 3.49 0.07 4.35
C VAL A 125 3.88 -1.13 3.51
N CYS A 126 4.73 -0.92 2.52
CA CYS A 126 5.23 -1.98 1.64
C CYS A 126 6.44 -2.69 2.27
N VAL A 127 6.35 -4.01 2.32
CA VAL A 127 7.40 -4.91 2.78
C VAL A 127 7.55 -6.08 1.81
N GLY A 128 8.77 -6.57 1.64
CA GLY A 128 9.00 -7.71 0.74
C GLY A 128 10.47 -7.99 0.53
N GLU A 129 10.76 -9.22 0.15
CA GLU A 129 12.10 -9.73 -0.12
C GLU A 129 12.41 -9.77 -1.61
N THR A 130 13.69 -9.66 -1.92
CA THR A 130 14.26 -9.92 -3.25
C THR A 130 14.33 -11.41 -3.54
N LEU A 131 14.54 -11.79 -4.81
CA LEU A 131 14.73 -13.20 -5.21
C LEU A 131 15.89 -13.83 -4.45
N ARG A 132 17.01 -13.13 -4.34
CA ARG A 132 18.18 -13.62 -3.61
C ARG A 132 17.88 -13.90 -2.15
N GLU A 133 17.25 -12.96 -1.45
CA GLU A 133 16.87 -13.14 -0.04
C GLU A 133 15.92 -14.32 0.15
N ARG A 134 15.01 -14.55 -0.82
CA ARG A 134 14.11 -15.70 -0.81
C ARG A 134 14.86 -17.02 -1.00
N GLU A 135 15.78 -17.09 -1.97
CA GLU A 135 16.61 -18.27 -2.24
C GLU A 135 17.53 -18.61 -1.06
N GLU A 136 17.96 -17.61 -0.31
CA GLU A 136 18.73 -17.73 0.93
C GLU A 136 17.86 -18.08 2.16
N GLY A 137 16.54 -18.24 2.01
CA GLY A 137 15.60 -18.57 3.09
C GLY A 137 15.35 -17.42 4.07
N MET A 138 15.63 -16.17 3.67
CA MET A 138 15.57 -14.98 4.52
C MET A 138 14.22 -14.25 4.49
N THR A 139 13.21 -14.74 3.77
CA THR A 139 11.92 -14.07 3.59
C THR A 139 11.35 -13.55 4.91
N ASP A 140 11.16 -14.43 5.90
CA ASP A 140 10.56 -14.08 7.19
C ASP A 140 11.37 -13.02 7.95
N PHE A 141 12.70 -13.14 7.92
CA PHE A 141 13.59 -12.18 8.56
C PHE A 141 13.45 -10.79 7.92
N ILE A 142 13.46 -10.72 6.59
CA ILE A 142 13.38 -9.45 5.84
C ILE A 142 12.04 -8.75 6.09
N VAL A 143 10.92 -9.44 5.90
CA VAL A 143 9.60 -8.80 6.05
C VAL A 143 9.35 -8.38 7.50
N LYS A 144 9.76 -9.20 8.48
CA LYS A 144 9.68 -8.84 9.90
C LYS A 144 10.54 -7.65 10.26
N ARG A 145 11.78 -7.58 9.77
CA ARG A 145 12.69 -6.44 10.01
C ARG A 145 12.08 -5.15 9.47
N GLN A 146 11.61 -5.18 8.22
CA GLN A 146 11.01 -4.01 7.56
C GLN A 146 9.77 -3.50 8.31
N LEU A 147 8.86 -4.40 8.71
CA LEU A 147 7.67 -4.03 9.46
C LEU A 147 7.99 -3.58 10.90
N SER A 148 9.00 -4.21 11.55
CA SER A 148 9.42 -3.84 12.90
C SER A 148 9.83 -2.37 13.01
N ALA A 149 10.51 -1.81 12.01
CA ALA A 149 10.91 -0.40 12.02
C ALA A 149 9.68 0.52 12.13
N VAL A 150 8.61 0.19 11.41
CA VAL A 150 7.35 0.95 11.45
C VAL A 150 6.64 0.77 12.80
N ILE A 151 6.53 -0.46 13.29
CA ILE A 151 5.89 -0.76 14.57
C ILE A 151 6.59 -0.04 15.72
N HIS A 152 7.92 -0.11 15.78
CA HIS A 152 8.70 0.53 16.86
C HIS A 152 8.54 2.05 16.88
N LEU A 153 8.56 2.71 15.72
CA LEU A 153 8.46 4.16 15.65
C LEU A 153 7.04 4.67 15.92
N ASN A 154 6.01 3.89 15.55
CA ASN A 154 4.62 4.34 15.59
C ASN A 154 3.84 3.79 16.80
N GLY A 155 4.38 2.81 17.54
CA GLY A 155 3.82 2.33 18.81
C GLY A 155 2.34 1.94 18.70
N HIS A 156 1.48 2.56 19.48
CA HIS A 156 0.04 2.30 19.53
C HIS A 156 -0.70 2.62 18.20
N CYS A 157 -0.17 3.54 17.38
CA CYS A 157 -0.73 3.84 16.05
C CYS A 157 -0.47 2.74 15.02
N SER A 158 0.28 1.69 15.36
CA SER A 158 0.52 0.54 14.47
C SER A 158 -0.74 -0.24 14.08
N SER A 159 -1.86 -0.02 14.76
CA SER A 159 -3.17 -0.56 14.38
C SER A 159 -3.90 0.25 13.30
N GLU A 160 -3.38 1.42 12.92
CA GLU A 160 -3.99 2.34 11.96
C GLU A 160 -3.31 2.28 10.58
N ILE A 161 -2.42 1.34 10.36
CA ILE A 161 -1.72 1.13 9.09
C ILE A 161 -2.40 0.05 8.26
N VAL A 162 -2.06 0.03 6.98
CA VAL A 162 -2.23 -1.11 6.07
C VAL A 162 -0.83 -1.63 5.74
N VAL A 163 -0.66 -2.93 5.65
CA VAL A 163 0.60 -3.56 5.22
C VAL A 163 0.40 -4.12 3.82
N ALA A 164 1.37 -3.96 2.92
CA ALA A 164 1.37 -4.61 1.61
C ALA A 164 2.60 -5.51 1.48
N TYR A 165 2.38 -6.81 1.29
CA TYR A 165 3.46 -7.75 1.00
C TYR A 165 3.76 -7.75 -0.49
N GLU A 166 4.95 -7.32 -0.85
CA GLU A 166 5.48 -7.28 -2.20
C GLU A 166 6.53 -8.37 -2.40
N PRO A 167 6.21 -9.54 -2.98
CA PRO A 167 7.24 -10.47 -3.45
C PRO A 167 8.00 -9.81 -4.61
N VAL A 168 9.12 -9.10 -4.30
CA VAL A 168 9.83 -8.24 -5.28
C VAL A 168 10.25 -9.03 -6.51
N TRP A 169 10.57 -10.31 -6.33
CA TRP A 169 10.89 -11.26 -7.39
C TRP A 169 9.73 -11.58 -8.37
N ALA A 170 8.50 -11.25 -7.98
CA ALA A 170 7.28 -11.48 -8.75
C ALA A 170 6.69 -10.17 -9.34
N ILE A 171 7.31 -9.00 -9.09
CA ILE A 171 6.81 -7.71 -9.58
C ILE A 171 7.40 -7.43 -10.97
N GLY A 172 6.54 -7.33 -11.99
CA GLY A 172 6.96 -6.99 -13.35
C GLY A 172 7.82 -8.04 -14.07
N THR A 173 7.98 -9.23 -13.50
CA THR A 173 8.82 -10.30 -14.06
C THR A 173 8.03 -11.35 -14.83
N GLY A 174 6.71 -11.28 -14.83
CA GLY A 174 5.82 -12.34 -15.34
C GLY A 174 5.69 -13.55 -14.41
N LYS A 175 6.43 -13.58 -13.29
CA LYS A 175 6.26 -14.60 -12.23
C LYS A 175 5.19 -14.11 -11.26
N THR A 176 4.46 -15.05 -10.67
CA THR A 176 3.50 -14.78 -9.59
C THR A 176 3.79 -15.72 -8.43
N ALA A 177 3.64 -15.23 -7.20
CA ALA A 177 3.61 -16.11 -6.05
C ALA A 177 2.34 -16.98 -6.12
N THR A 178 2.43 -18.25 -5.73
CA THR A 178 1.22 -19.03 -5.55
C THR A 178 0.40 -18.49 -4.37
N PRO A 179 -0.92 -18.73 -4.31
CA PRO A 179 -1.75 -18.32 -3.18
C PRO A 179 -1.19 -18.81 -1.83
N GLU A 180 -0.66 -20.04 -1.78
CA GLU A 180 -0.05 -20.65 -0.59
C GLU A 180 1.24 -19.95 -0.20
N GLN A 181 2.10 -19.61 -1.17
CA GLN A 181 3.33 -18.85 -0.91
C GLN A 181 3.03 -17.45 -0.36
N ALA A 182 2.03 -16.77 -0.93
CA ALA A 182 1.57 -15.48 -0.44
C ALA A 182 1.00 -15.63 0.98
N GLN A 183 0.12 -16.61 1.21
CA GLN A 183 -0.48 -16.87 2.50
C GLN A 183 0.56 -17.14 3.60
N GLN A 184 1.61 -17.91 3.32
CA GLN A 184 2.68 -18.18 4.28
C GLN A 184 3.30 -16.88 4.82
N VAL A 185 3.63 -15.93 3.95
CA VAL A 185 4.23 -14.66 4.36
C VAL A 185 3.20 -13.75 5.05
N HIS A 186 1.95 -13.73 4.56
CA HIS A 186 0.86 -13.00 5.20
C HIS A 186 0.61 -13.49 6.65
N ALA A 187 0.65 -14.81 6.87
CA ALA A 187 0.52 -15.38 8.23
C ALA A 187 1.66 -14.93 9.16
N VAL A 188 2.89 -14.87 8.67
CA VAL A 188 4.05 -14.34 9.41
C VAL A 188 3.86 -12.88 9.81
N LEU A 189 3.42 -12.03 8.86
CA LEU A 189 3.13 -10.62 9.12
C LEU A 189 1.95 -10.46 10.09
N ARG A 190 0.89 -11.26 9.93
CA ARG A 190 -0.26 -11.27 10.84
C ARG A 190 0.14 -11.63 12.27
N ALA A 191 0.99 -12.64 12.45
CA ALA A 191 1.51 -13.03 13.75
C ALA A 191 2.33 -11.91 14.41
N GLN A 192 3.17 -11.21 13.63
CA GLN A 192 3.94 -10.08 14.12
C GLN A 192 3.04 -8.91 14.55
N ILE A 193 2.01 -8.59 13.78
CA ILE A 193 1.04 -7.53 14.11
C ILE A 193 0.28 -7.90 15.39
N LYS A 194 -0.17 -9.14 15.52
CA LYS A 194 -0.84 -9.64 16.75
C LYS A 194 0.03 -9.52 18.00
N ALA A 195 1.35 -9.69 17.85
CA ALA A 195 2.28 -9.50 18.96
C ALA A 195 2.52 -8.03 19.32
N ALA A 196 2.24 -7.10 18.40
CA ALA A 196 2.50 -5.67 18.55
C ALA A 196 1.28 -4.88 19.05
N THR A 197 0.06 -5.34 18.79
CA THR A 197 -1.17 -4.61 19.14
C THR A 197 -2.35 -5.55 19.41
N GLU A 198 -3.20 -5.19 20.38
CA GLU A 198 -4.47 -5.88 20.65
C GLU A 198 -5.52 -5.65 19.53
N HIS A 199 -5.29 -4.67 18.67
CA HIS A 199 -6.18 -4.31 17.55
C HIS A 199 -5.68 -4.82 16.20
N ALA A 200 -4.98 -5.94 16.19
CA ALA A 200 -4.41 -6.56 14.98
C ALA A 200 -5.47 -6.91 13.91
N ASP A 201 -6.70 -7.12 14.32
CA ASP A 201 -7.86 -7.33 13.48
C ASP A 201 -8.22 -6.11 12.61
N ARG A 202 -7.76 -4.91 12.98
CA ARG A 202 -7.95 -3.68 12.21
C ARG A 202 -6.92 -3.49 11.10
N VAL A 203 -5.79 -4.18 11.18
CA VAL A 203 -4.69 -4.04 10.21
C VAL A 203 -4.93 -4.97 9.03
N ARG A 204 -5.18 -4.40 7.86
CA ARG A 204 -5.30 -5.14 6.61
C ARG A 204 -3.91 -5.47 6.05
N ILE A 205 -3.73 -6.69 5.55
CA ILE A 205 -2.51 -7.12 4.86
C ILE A 205 -2.87 -7.41 3.42
N LEU A 206 -2.34 -6.61 2.50
CA LEU A 206 -2.60 -6.69 1.07
C LEU A 206 -1.53 -7.53 0.38
N TYR A 207 -1.91 -8.26 -0.65
CA TYR A 207 -0.96 -8.87 -1.58
C TYR A 207 -0.56 -7.83 -2.63
N GLY A 208 0.74 -7.51 -2.70
CA GLY A 208 1.32 -6.49 -3.58
C GLY A 208 2.10 -7.06 -4.76
N GLY A 209 1.96 -8.35 -5.06
CA GLY A 209 2.47 -8.96 -6.28
C GLY A 209 1.51 -8.82 -7.46
N SER A 210 1.84 -9.44 -8.59
CA SER A 210 0.99 -9.40 -9.78
C SER A 210 -0.37 -10.05 -9.51
N MET A 211 -1.40 -9.23 -9.37
CA MET A 211 -2.80 -9.65 -9.22
C MET A 211 -3.59 -9.23 -10.46
N ASN A 212 -4.45 -10.13 -10.94
CA ASN A 212 -5.33 -9.89 -12.07
C ASN A 212 -6.65 -10.66 -11.89
N ALA A 213 -7.58 -10.49 -12.82
CA ALA A 213 -8.90 -11.13 -12.72
C ALA A 213 -8.85 -12.67 -12.66
N ALA A 214 -7.82 -13.31 -13.22
CA ALA A 214 -7.70 -14.76 -13.24
C ALA A 214 -7.25 -15.35 -11.89
N ASN A 215 -6.37 -14.64 -11.13
CA ASN A 215 -5.81 -15.14 -9.87
C ASN A 215 -6.37 -14.47 -8.61
N ALA A 216 -7.09 -13.36 -8.76
CA ALA A 216 -7.58 -12.58 -7.63
C ALA A 216 -8.48 -13.39 -6.69
N ALA A 217 -9.37 -14.23 -7.23
CA ALA A 217 -10.29 -15.03 -6.43
C ALA A 217 -9.56 -16.00 -5.49
N GLU A 218 -8.55 -16.71 -5.98
CA GLU A 218 -7.76 -17.66 -5.20
C GLU A 218 -6.89 -16.97 -4.14
N LEU A 219 -6.27 -15.85 -4.50
CA LEU A 219 -5.49 -15.04 -3.57
C LEU A 219 -6.37 -14.46 -2.45
N LEU A 220 -7.51 -13.86 -2.81
CA LEU A 220 -8.42 -13.25 -1.84
C LEU A 220 -9.20 -14.26 -1.00
N ALA A 221 -9.20 -15.55 -1.36
CA ALA A 221 -9.76 -16.62 -0.54
C ALA A 221 -8.84 -17.02 0.61
N GLN A 222 -7.56 -16.61 0.60
CA GLN A 222 -6.63 -16.94 1.67
C GLN A 222 -6.97 -16.20 2.96
N PRO A 223 -6.80 -16.85 4.14
CA PRO A 223 -7.28 -16.33 5.43
C PRO A 223 -6.62 -15.02 5.87
N ASP A 224 -5.36 -14.78 5.53
CA ASP A 224 -4.63 -13.57 5.96
C ASP A 224 -4.43 -12.55 4.83
N ILE A 225 -5.02 -12.75 3.66
CA ILE A 225 -4.99 -11.80 2.54
C ILE A 225 -6.26 -10.95 2.55
N ASP A 226 -6.13 -9.68 2.99
CA ASP A 226 -7.25 -8.75 3.16
C ASP A 226 -7.48 -7.86 1.94
N GLY A 227 -6.78 -8.08 0.84
CA GLY A 227 -6.92 -7.30 -0.37
C GLY A 227 -5.71 -7.36 -1.28
N GLY A 228 -5.59 -6.37 -2.18
CA GLY A 228 -4.50 -6.27 -3.15
C GLY A 228 -4.03 -4.84 -3.40
N LEU A 229 -2.75 -4.71 -3.75
CA LEU A 229 -2.10 -3.46 -4.16
C LEU A 229 -1.43 -3.65 -5.51
#